data_18766d6b764fb9e507ff97e2d4b3a84d
#
_entry.id   18766d6b764fb9e507ff97e2d4b3a84d
#
_cell.length_a   1.000
_cell.length_b   1.000
_cell.length_c   1.000
_cell.angle_alpha   90.00
_cell.angle_beta   90.00
_cell.angle_gamma   90.00
#
_symmetry.space_group_name_H-M   'P 1'
#
loop_
_entity.id
_entity.type
_entity.pdbx_description
1 polymer ?
#
loop_
_entity_poly.entity_id
_entity_poly.type
_entity_poly.pdbx_seq_one_letter_code
_entity_poly.pdbx_strand_id
1 'polypeptide(L)'
;MRPLFLVLLAACSGGEPPPPPPAAPPPAQKVAKKKDDTGQGGPLNRPPQLGGITFEPPKPTTLDALRVVVKATDADEDRVDVDYRWFINDQERFEFRDQVLPARAFEKGDVIKVIVSASDGAAETERTSSELTIANSAPRFITDPNTLRDIDGFRLEATDEDRDKLTYSLKGAPDGMTIDKDLGVLRYKGTRDEPGGAYKITVLAEDPDGGKAGWTFGIELSPGSAAAKKAKDAEKKRR
;
A
#
# COMPACT_ATOMS: atom_id res chain seq x y z
N MET A 1 -13.95 -31.84 -29.83
CA MET A 1 -13.27 -31.24 -28.65
C MET A 1 -11.81 -31.67 -28.71
N ARG A 2 -10.92 -30.77 -29.01
CA ARG A 2 -9.45 -31.02 -28.92
C ARG A 2 -8.92 -30.36 -27.67
N PRO A 3 -8.05 -30.97 -26.89
CA PRO A 3 -7.50 -30.40 -25.69
C PRO A 3 -6.61 -29.18 -26.04
N LEU A 4 -6.89 -28.10 -25.38
CA LEU A 4 -6.05 -26.91 -25.35
C LEU A 4 -4.83 -27.24 -24.48
N PHE A 5 -3.62 -27.34 -25.06
CA PHE A 5 -2.41 -27.42 -24.28
C PHE A 5 -2.08 -26.03 -23.72
N LEU A 6 -2.36 -25.84 -22.45
CA LEU A 6 -1.99 -24.66 -21.70
C LEU A 6 -0.59 -24.90 -21.09
N VAL A 7 0.43 -24.28 -21.66
CA VAL A 7 1.76 -24.22 -21.02
C VAL A 7 1.82 -22.96 -20.18
N LEU A 8 1.75 -23.12 -18.87
CA LEU A 8 1.83 -22.03 -17.90
C LEU A 8 3.29 -21.72 -17.61
N LEU A 9 3.84 -20.64 -18.16
CA LEU A 9 5.10 -20.06 -17.73
C LEU A 9 4.81 -19.00 -16.67
N ALA A 10 4.72 -19.41 -15.41
CA ALA A 10 4.64 -18.51 -14.29
C ALA A 10 6.02 -17.93 -14.00
N ALA A 11 6.25 -16.68 -14.36
CA ALA A 11 7.35 -15.90 -13.82
C ALA A 11 6.87 -15.31 -12.48
N CYS A 12 7.11 -16.03 -11.39
CA CYS A 12 6.99 -15.48 -10.05
C CYS A 12 8.12 -14.46 -9.84
N SER A 13 7.80 -13.16 -9.86
CA SER A 13 8.57 -12.21 -9.08
C SER A 13 8.11 -12.37 -7.63
N GLY A 14 8.78 -13.26 -6.90
CA GLY A 14 8.59 -13.44 -5.48
C GLY A 14 8.95 -12.15 -4.74
N GLY A 15 7.94 -11.39 -4.33
CA GLY A 15 8.10 -10.43 -3.27
C GLY A 15 8.24 -11.22 -1.96
N GLU A 16 9.38 -11.12 -1.33
CA GLU A 16 9.62 -11.61 0.03
C GLU A 16 8.57 -10.96 0.96
N PRO A 17 7.96 -11.71 1.89
CA PRO A 17 7.03 -11.11 2.84
C PRO A 17 7.76 -10.01 3.61
N PRO A 18 7.10 -8.87 3.91
CA PRO A 18 7.73 -7.81 4.67
C PRO A 18 8.21 -8.35 6.02
N PRO A 19 9.39 -7.92 6.51
CA PRO A 19 9.88 -8.32 7.81
C PRO A 19 8.88 -7.94 8.90
N PRO A 20 8.75 -8.74 9.96
CA PRO A 20 7.88 -8.40 11.08
C PRO A 20 8.28 -7.03 11.66
N PRO A 21 7.32 -6.23 12.11
CA PRO A 21 7.60 -4.93 12.70
C PRO A 21 8.56 -5.10 13.89
N PRO A 22 9.52 -4.18 14.07
CA PRO A 22 10.41 -4.22 15.21
C PRO A 22 9.59 -4.19 16.52
N ALA A 23 9.99 -5.03 17.48
CA ALA A 23 9.35 -5.09 18.78
C ALA A 23 9.32 -3.70 19.43
N ALA A 24 8.18 -3.32 19.98
CA ALA A 24 8.02 -2.07 20.70
C ALA A 24 9.05 -1.96 21.83
N PRO A 25 9.71 -0.82 22.00
CA PRO A 25 10.58 -0.62 23.15
C PRO A 25 9.76 -0.73 24.44
N PRO A 26 10.34 -1.26 25.54
CA PRO A 26 9.65 -1.39 26.82
C PRO A 26 9.21 -0.01 27.33
N PRO A 27 8.07 0.09 28.01
CA PRO A 27 7.58 1.35 28.54
C PRO A 27 8.59 1.95 29.50
N ALA A 28 8.89 3.24 29.32
CA ALA A 28 9.83 3.98 30.19
C ALA A 28 9.32 3.98 31.62
N GLN A 29 10.11 3.38 32.54
CA GLN A 29 9.83 3.41 33.97
C GLN A 29 9.98 4.83 34.46
N LYS A 30 8.92 5.40 35.03
CA LYS A 30 8.95 6.70 35.74
C LYS A 30 9.83 6.58 36.99
N VAL A 31 11.06 7.08 36.92
CA VAL A 31 11.90 7.28 38.11
C VAL A 31 11.68 8.71 38.58
N ALA A 32 10.90 8.86 39.64
CA ALA A 32 10.72 10.16 40.29
C ALA A 32 12.06 10.60 40.91
N LYS A 33 12.64 11.69 40.41
CA LYS A 33 13.74 12.39 41.13
C LYS A 33 13.16 13.10 42.34
N LYS A 34 13.75 12.82 43.51
CA LYS A 34 13.51 13.49 44.77
C LYS A 34 13.95 14.96 44.65
N LYS A 35 13.04 15.91 44.91
CA LYS A 35 13.38 17.33 45.10
C LYS A 35 14.29 17.43 46.33
N ASP A 36 15.52 17.88 46.17
CA ASP A 36 16.33 18.40 47.25
C ASP A 36 16.00 19.89 47.41
N ASP A 37 15.15 20.16 48.39
CA ASP A 37 14.80 21.51 48.83
C ASP A 37 15.94 22.06 49.71
N THR A 38 17.05 22.45 49.10
CA THR A 38 18.09 23.28 49.73
C THR A 38 18.05 24.64 49.02
N GLY A 39 17.41 25.60 49.68
CA GLY A 39 17.20 26.98 49.21
C GLY A 39 18.51 27.77 48.98
N GLN A 40 19.23 27.41 47.91
CA GLN A 40 20.28 28.23 47.31
C GLN A 40 19.94 28.30 45.80
N GLY A 41 19.83 29.53 45.27
CA GLY A 41 19.48 29.79 43.89
C GLY A 41 20.42 29.07 42.93
N GLY A 42 20.02 27.87 42.52
CA GLY A 42 20.61 27.16 41.41
C GLY A 42 20.31 27.89 40.11
N PRO A 43 20.95 27.54 38.98
CA PRO A 43 20.65 28.12 37.70
C PRO A 43 19.16 27.95 37.43
N LEU A 44 18.53 29.06 36.91
CA LEU A 44 17.09 29.06 36.53
C LEU A 44 16.86 27.99 35.51
N ASN A 45 15.89 27.09 35.74
CA ASN A 45 15.46 26.07 34.80
C ASN A 45 15.03 26.71 33.48
N ARG A 46 15.50 26.17 32.38
CA ARG A 46 15.10 26.53 31.01
C ARG A 46 14.18 25.45 30.45
N PRO A 47 13.03 25.84 29.85
CA PRO A 47 12.12 24.85 29.31
C PRO A 47 12.75 24.03 28.15
N PRO A 48 12.34 22.78 27.97
CA PRO A 48 12.82 21.95 26.88
C PRO A 48 12.47 22.57 25.54
N GLN A 49 13.26 22.27 24.51
CA GLN A 49 13.09 22.76 23.15
C GLN A 49 12.66 21.63 22.23
N LEU A 50 11.62 21.87 21.42
CA LEU A 50 11.14 20.97 20.37
C LEU A 50 11.62 21.43 18.99
N GLY A 51 12.26 20.54 18.26
CA GLY A 51 12.59 20.70 16.85
C GLY A 51 11.36 20.71 15.93
N GLY A 52 11.60 20.72 14.63
CA GLY A 52 10.53 20.53 13.63
C GLY A 52 9.90 19.15 13.78
N ILE A 53 8.57 19.07 13.56
CA ILE A 53 7.82 17.83 13.54
C ILE A 53 7.64 17.40 12.10
N THR A 54 8.00 16.14 11.78
CA THR A 54 7.78 15.51 10.50
C THR A 54 7.14 14.14 10.69
N PHE A 55 6.61 13.58 9.61
CA PHE A 55 5.94 12.28 9.61
C PHE A 55 6.69 11.28 8.74
N GLU A 56 6.69 10.02 9.15
CA GLU A 56 7.20 8.88 8.40
C GLU A 56 6.13 7.78 8.32
N PRO A 57 5.75 7.36 7.09
CA PRO A 57 6.17 7.89 5.78
C PRO A 57 5.60 9.30 5.50
N PRO A 58 6.23 10.08 4.59
CA PRO A 58 5.79 11.45 4.29
C PRO A 58 4.52 11.52 3.42
N LYS A 59 4.09 10.40 2.85
CA LYS A 59 2.84 10.22 2.09
C LYS A 59 2.20 8.90 2.52
N PRO A 60 1.60 8.85 3.71
CA PRO A 60 1.00 7.62 4.22
C PRO A 60 -0.30 7.30 3.50
N THR A 61 -0.56 6.01 3.38
CA THR A 61 -1.85 5.43 3.01
C THR A 61 -2.49 4.80 4.24
N THR A 62 -3.71 4.30 4.14
CA THR A 62 -4.40 3.58 5.23
C THR A 62 -3.67 2.32 5.69
N LEU A 63 -2.75 1.79 4.87
CA LEU A 63 -1.93 0.60 5.19
C LEU A 63 -0.69 0.92 6.03
N ASP A 64 -0.30 2.18 6.14
CA ASP A 64 0.91 2.59 6.82
C ASP A 64 0.64 2.92 8.29
N ALA A 65 1.57 2.57 9.17
CA ALA A 65 1.65 3.17 10.49
C ALA A 65 2.38 4.50 10.38
N LEU A 66 1.83 5.55 10.98
CA LEU A 66 2.36 6.90 10.87
C LEU A 66 3.19 7.25 12.12
N ARG A 67 4.50 7.44 11.93
CA ARG A 67 5.43 7.82 13.00
C ARG A 67 5.69 9.32 12.99
N VAL A 68 5.68 9.94 14.17
CA VAL A 68 6.17 11.31 14.38
C VAL A 68 7.69 11.28 14.56
N VAL A 69 8.38 12.15 13.83
CA VAL A 69 9.80 12.40 14.00
C VAL A 69 9.99 13.82 14.54
N VAL A 70 10.49 13.93 15.75
CA VAL A 70 10.74 15.19 16.43
C VAL A 70 11.98 15.03 17.32
N LYS A 71 12.78 16.11 17.46
CA LYS A 71 13.89 16.17 18.38
C LYS A 71 13.48 17.03 19.58
N ALA A 72 13.56 16.48 20.78
CA ALA A 72 13.43 17.21 22.03
C ALA A 72 14.81 17.33 22.70
N THR A 73 15.16 18.50 23.20
CA THR A 73 16.43 18.77 23.87
C THR A 73 16.20 19.72 25.05
N ASP A 74 16.97 19.57 26.08
CA ASP A 74 17.01 20.49 27.21
C ASP A 74 18.39 21.15 27.33
N ALA A 75 18.43 22.45 27.69
CA ALA A 75 19.64 23.24 27.77
C ALA A 75 20.34 23.09 29.11
N ASP A 76 19.67 22.56 30.13
CA ASP A 76 20.20 22.22 31.45
C ASP A 76 20.55 20.75 31.58
N GLU A 77 20.42 20.01 30.44
CA GLU A 77 20.65 18.56 30.35
C GLU A 77 19.68 17.73 31.19
N ASP A 78 18.51 18.30 31.53
CA ASP A 78 17.49 17.58 32.25
C ASP A 78 16.84 16.53 31.37
N ARG A 79 16.26 15.50 32.00
CA ARG A 79 15.52 14.49 31.30
C ARG A 79 14.21 15.08 30.70
N VAL A 80 14.01 14.94 29.41
CA VAL A 80 12.79 15.36 28.73
C VAL A 80 11.87 14.16 28.53
N ASP A 81 10.66 14.25 29.08
CA ASP A 81 9.55 13.33 28.77
C ASP A 81 8.71 13.93 27.65
N VAL A 82 8.33 13.11 26.66
CA VAL A 82 7.62 13.56 25.46
C VAL A 82 6.27 12.84 25.37
N ASP A 83 5.19 13.61 25.20
CA ASP A 83 3.82 13.12 25.01
C ASP A 83 3.27 13.55 23.67
N TYR A 84 2.30 12.77 23.14
CA TYR A 84 1.70 12.97 21.83
C TYR A 84 0.18 13.03 21.94
N ARG A 85 -0.44 14.03 21.30
CA ARG A 85 -1.89 14.15 21.16
C ARG A 85 -2.23 14.17 19.68
N TRP A 86 -2.91 13.12 19.23
CA TRP A 86 -3.28 12.95 17.83
C TRP A 86 -4.65 13.52 17.53
N PHE A 87 -4.77 14.15 16.36
CA PHE A 87 -6.01 14.69 15.82
C PHE A 87 -6.24 14.13 14.44
N ILE A 88 -7.46 13.64 14.19
CA ILE A 88 -7.93 13.21 12.88
C ILE A 88 -9.14 14.08 12.55
N ASN A 89 -9.07 14.85 11.46
CA ASN A 89 -10.10 15.81 11.06
C ASN A 89 -10.47 16.78 12.22
N ASP A 90 -9.46 17.33 12.88
CA ASP A 90 -9.57 18.20 14.07
C ASP A 90 -10.21 17.57 15.32
N GLN A 91 -10.52 16.28 15.29
CA GLN A 91 -11.01 15.55 16.46
C GLN A 91 -9.87 14.86 17.19
N GLU A 92 -9.70 15.14 18.49
CA GLU A 92 -8.68 14.49 19.29
C GLU A 92 -9.00 13.00 19.48
N ARG A 93 -7.98 12.16 19.29
CA ARG A 93 -8.04 10.70 19.43
C ARG A 93 -7.34 10.31 20.71
N PHE A 94 -8.07 10.32 21.82
CA PHE A 94 -7.54 10.09 23.18
C PHE A 94 -6.95 8.70 23.38
N GLU A 95 -7.33 7.73 22.57
CA GLU A 95 -6.83 6.37 22.58
C GLU A 95 -5.39 6.22 22.08
N PHE A 96 -4.87 7.24 21.35
CA PHE A 96 -3.51 7.23 20.82
C PHE A 96 -2.64 8.28 21.54
N ARG A 97 -1.64 7.81 22.28
CA ARG A 97 -0.71 8.66 23.05
C ARG A 97 0.76 8.37 22.74
N ASP A 98 1.01 7.40 21.86
CA ASP A 98 2.35 7.00 21.48
C ASP A 98 2.87 7.82 20.29
N GLN A 99 4.16 7.75 20.04
CA GLN A 99 4.84 8.36 18.89
C GLN A 99 4.30 7.85 17.55
N VAL A 100 3.60 6.71 17.54
CA VAL A 100 3.12 6.05 16.33
C VAL A 100 1.60 5.94 16.37
N LEU A 101 0.95 6.48 15.34
CA LEU A 101 -0.45 6.23 15.05
C LEU A 101 -0.52 4.94 14.20
N PRO A 102 -1.24 3.90 14.65
CA PRO A 102 -1.24 2.61 13.96
C PRO A 102 -1.93 2.67 12.60
N ALA A 103 -1.53 1.76 11.70
CA ALA A 103 -2.22 1.57 10.43
C ALA A 103 -3.72 1.31 10.65
N ARG A 104 -4.55 1.78 9.73
CA ARG A 104 -6.03 1.65 9.79
C ARG A 104 -6.71 2.42 10.93
N ALA A 105 -5.98 3.28 11.64
CA ALA A 105 -6.57 4.23 12.60
C ALA A 105 -7.24 5.43 11.91
N PHE A 106 -7.05 5.57 10.61
CA PHE A 106 -7.52 6.66 9.75
C PHE A 106 -7.93 6.12 8.38
N GLU A 107 -8.67 6.93 7.63
CA GLU A 107 -9.17 6.61 6.30
C GLU A 107 -8.51 7.51 5.23
N LYS A 108 -8.62 7.13 3.96
CA LYS A 108 -8.18 7.94 2.82
C LYS A 108 -8.84 9.33 2.87
N GLY A 109 -8.03 10.37 2.68
CA GLY A 109 -8.47 11.75 2.71
C GLY A 109 -8.53 12.38 4.10
N ASP A 110 -8.36 11.59 5.18
CA ASP A 110 -8.26 12.13 6.53
C ASP A 110 -7.08 13.10 6.65
N VAL A 111 -7.29 14.15 7.43
CA VAL A 111 -6.27 15.15 7.77
C VAL A 111 -5.76 14.85 9.17
N ILE A 112 -4.47 14.52 9.25
CA ILE A 112 -3.78 14.18 10.50
C ILE A 112 -2.99 15.38 11.00
N LYS A 113 -3.07 15.61 12.31
CA LYS A 113 -2.28 16.61 13.03
C LYS A 113 -1.87 16.01 14.37
N VAL A 114 -0.69 16.37 14.88
CA VAL A 114 -0.21 15.97 16.20
C VAL A 114 0.26 17.19 16.98
N ILE A 115 -0.07 17.24 18.25
CA ILE A 115 0.54 18.16 19.21
C ILE A 115 1.52 17.34 20.04
N VAL A 116 2.77 17.75 20.04
CA VAL A 116 3.84 17.13 20.82
C VAL A 116 4.15 18.05 22.00
N SER A 117 4.10 17.51 23.21
CA SER A 117 4.51 18.17 24.45
C SER A 117 5.83 17.59 24.92
N ALA A 118 6.75 18.43 25.36
CA ALA A 118 8.00 18.05 25.97
C ALA A 118 8.10 18.69 27.36
N SER A 119 8.35 17.88 28.40
CA SER A 119 8.44 18.35 29.78
C SER A 119 9.71 17.83 30.44
N ASP A 120 10.39 18.70 31.21
CA ASP A 120 11.53 18.37 32.12
C ASP A 120 11.07 18.12 33.56
N GLY A 121 9.75 18.20 33.81
CA GLY A 121 9.14 18.09 35.14
C GLY A 121 8.98 19.42 35.88
N ALA A 122 9.61 20.50 35.42
CA ALA A 122 9.49 21.85 35.96
C ALA A 122 8.83 22.82 34.95
N ALA A 123 9.07 22.60 33.69
CA ALA A 123 8.51 23.38 32.57
C ALA A 123 8.04 22.46 31.42
N GLU A 124 7.20 22.98 30.55
CA GLU A 124 6.65 22.28 29.41
C GLU A 124 6.68 23.16 28.16
N THR A 125 6.95 22.55 27.01
CA THR A 125 6.89 23.20 25.70
C THR A 125 6.03 22.34 24.79
N GLU A 126 5.07 22.96 24.08
CA GLU A 126 4.24 22.30 23.08
C GLU A 126 4.57 22.78 21.67
N ARG A 127 4.42 21.88 20.70
CA ARG A 127 4.49 22.18 19.27
C ARG A 127 3.45 21.40 18.50
N THR A 128 2.78 22.06 17.56
CA THR A 128 1.84 21.46 16.64
C THR A 128 2.54 21.16 15.30
N SER A 129 2.25 20.00 14.71
CA SER A 129 2.72 19.65 13.36
C SER A 129 2.01 20.44 12.28
N SER A 130 2.56 20.41 11.07
CA SER A 130 1.75 20.68 9.87
C SER A 130 0.68 19.61 9.72
N GLU A 131 -0.36 19.93 8.96
CA GLU A 131 -1.38 18.95 8.56
C GLU A 131 -0.79 17.99 7.51
N LEU A 132 -1.22 16.71 7.58
CA LEU A 132 -0.86 15.66 6.65
C LEU A 132 -2.12 14.95 6.19
N THR A 133 -2.35 14.91 4.87
CA THR A 133 -3.50 14.19 4.30
C THR A 133 -3.12 12.76 3.97
N ILE A 134 -3.98 11.81 4.35
CA ILE A 134 -3.82 10.39 4.03
C ILE A 134 -4.08 10.17 2.55
N ALA A 135 -3.10 9.57 1.88
CA ALA A 135 -3.15 9.30 0.44
C ALA A 135 -4.00 8.06 0.13
N ASN A 136 -4.40 7.94 -1.14
CA ASN A 136 -5.05 6.75 -1.67
C ASN A 136 -4.14 5.52 -1.59
N SER A 137 -4.70 4.38 -1.20
CA SER A 137 -4.08 3.06 -1.29
C SER A 137 -4.39 2.46 -2.67
N ALA A 138 -3.39 1.92 -3.36
CA ALA A 138 -3.64 1.26 -4.63
C ALA A 138 -4.29 -0.13 -4.41
N PRO A 139 -5.12 -0.61 -5.36
CA PRO A 139 -5.71 -1.93 -5.29
C PRO A 139 -4.66 -3.06 -5.34
N ARG A 140 -5.03 -4.26 -4.92
CA ARG A 140 -4.21 -5.47 -5.05
C ARG A 140 -5.04 -6.66 -5.49
N PHE A 141 -4.48 -7.51 -6.37
CA PHE A 141 -5.11 -8.77 -6.73
C PHE A 141 -5.02 -9.78 -5.58
N ILE A 142 -6.14 -10.47 -5.33
CA ILE A 142 -6.24 -11.57 -4.37
C ILE A 142 -6.39 -12.93 -5.05
N THR A 143 -6.64 -12.97 -6.36
CA THR A 143 -6.70 -14.20 -7.15
C THR A 143 -5.34 -14.87 -7.20
N ASP A 144 -5.26 -16.14 -6.81
CA ASP A 144 -4.06 -16.97 -6.99
C ASP A 144 -3.84 -17.26 -8.48
N PRO A 145 -2.69 -16.86 -9.08
CA PRO A 145 -2.38 -17.12 -10.48
C PRO A 145 -2.37 -18.61 -10.86
N ASN A 146 -2.14 -19.49 -9.90
CA ASN A 146 -2.14 -20.94 -10.12
C ASN A 146 -3.56 -21.53 -10.29
N THR A 147 -4.61 -20.76 -10.07
CA THR A 147 -6.00 -21.21 -10.24
C THR A 147 -6.52 -21.07 -11.67
N LEU A 148 -5.79 -20.38 -12.54
CA LEU A 148 -6.17 -20.24 -13.96
C LEU A 148 -6.09 -21.59 -14.67
N ARG A 149 -7.25 -22.16 -15.03
CA ARG A 149 -7.39 -23.42 -15.77
C ARG A 149 -8.00 -23.22 -17.16
N ASP A 150 -8.95 -22.34 -17.27
CA ASP A 150 -9.61 -21.94 -18.49
C ASP A 150 -9.75 -20.41 -18.48
N ILE A 151 -9.56 -19.80 -19.62
CA ILE A 151 -9.63 -18.34 -19.76
C ILE A 151 -11.09 -17.87 -19.82
N ASP A 152 -11.94 -18.58 -20.61
CA ASP A 152 -13.32 -18.15 -20.77
C ASP A 152 -14.12 -18.39 -19.48
N GLY A 153 -14.57 -17.32 -18.90
CA GLY A 153 -15.26 -17.33 -17.61
C GLY A 153 -14.38 -17.21 -16.39
N PHE A 154 -13.05 -17.14 -16.54
CA PHE A 154 -12.17 -16.95 -15.39
C PHE A 154 -12.38 -15.57 -14.77
N ARG A 155 -12.59 -15.55 -13.46
CA ARG A 155 -12.79 -14.34 -12.69
C ARG A 155 -11.53 -13.98 -11.91
N LEU A 156 -11.04 -12.77 -12.14
CA LEU A 156 -10.00 -12.16 -11.32
C LEU A 156 -10.64 -11.27 -10.26
N GLU A 157 -10.16 -11.41 -9.05
CA GLU A 157 -10.60 -10.60 -7.92
C GLU A 157 -9.46 -9.74 -7.44
N ALA A 158 -9.72 -8.45 -7.29
CA ALA A 158 -8.87 -7.50 -6.63
C ALA A 158 -9.63 -6.86 -5.47
N THR A 159 -8.90 -6.40 -4.48
CA THR A 159 -9.42 -5.66 -3.34
C THR A 159 -8.70 -4.33 -3.21
N ASP A 160 -9.39 -3.37 -2.65
CA ASP A 160 -8.87 -2.07 -2.30
C ASP A 160 -9.07 -1.82 -0.80
N GLU A 161 -8.06 -1.30 -0.13
CA GLU A 161 -8.13 -1.06 1.32
C GLU A 161 -9.04 0.12 1.66
N ASP A 162 -9.13 1.10 0.75
CA ASP A 162 -10.00 2.26 0.88
C ASP A 162 -11.45 1.94 0.47
N ARG A 163 -11.72 0.68 0.07
CA ARG A 163 -13.03 0.17 -0.38
C ARG A 163 -13.53 0.83 -1.66
N ASP A 164 -12.63 1.30 -2.49
CA ASP A 164 -12.97 1.91 -3.75
C ASP A 164 -13.54 0.90 -4.74
N LYS A 165 -14.43 1.39 -5.61
CA LYS A 165 -14.96 0.58 -6.72
C LYS A 165 -13.87 0.42 -7.78
N LEU A 166 -13.43 -0.82 -8.02
CA LEU A 166 -12.42 -1.12 -9.01
C LEU A 166 -13.00 -1.28 -10.42
N THR A 167 -12.19 -0.89 -11.41
CA THR A 167 -12.46 -1.15 -12.82
C THR A 167 -11.34 -2.00 -13.42
N TYR A 168 -11.72 -2.97 -14.27
CA TYR A 168 -10.78 -3.90 -14.88
C TYR A 168 -10.56 -3.61 -16.36
N SER A 169 -9.33 -3.78 -16.83
CA SER A 169 -8.95 -3.64 -18.23
C SER A 169 -7.86 -4.63 -18.63
N LEU A 170 -7.66 -4.82 -19.95
CA LEU A 170 -6.64 -5.74 -20.50
C LEU A 170 -5.58 -4.99 -21.29
N LYS A 171 -4.34 -5.50 -21.20
CA LYS A 171 -3.24 -5.13 -22.09
C LYS A 171 -2.59 -6.38 -22.67
N GLY A 172 -2.19 -6.32 -23.95
CA GLY A 172 -1.50 -7.43 -24.63
C GLY A 172 -2.37 -8.64 -24.92
N ALA A 173 -3.69 -8.50 -24.84
CA ALA A 173 -4.63 -9.58 -25.13
C ALA A 173 -4.76 -9.82 -26.64
N PRO A 174 -5.01 -11.09 -27.08
CA PRO A 174 -5.34 -11.40 -28.47
C PRO A 174 -6.70 -10.83 -28.86
N ASP A 175 -6.93 -10.70 -30.17
CA ASP A 175 -8.20 -10.25 -30.71
C ASP A 175 -9.37 -11.13 -30.22
N GLY A 176 -10.47 -10.48 -29.84
CA GLY A 176 -11.66 -11.18 -29.32
C GLY A 176 -11.57 -11.57 -27.84
N MET A 177 -10.45 -11.32 -27.15
CA MET A 177 -10.40 -11.44 -25.70
C MET A 177 -10.89 -10.14 -25.06
N THR A 178 -11.79 -10.27 -24.10
CA THR A 178 -12.36 -9.15 -23.35
C THR A 178 -12.37 -9.45 -21.85
N ILE A 179 -12.54 -8.42 -21.05
CA ILE A 179 -12.79 -8.53 -19.62
C ILE A 179 -14.02 -7.70 -19.26
N ASP A 180 -14.85 -8.23 -18.39
CA ASP A 180 -15.90 -7.45 -17.77
C ASP A 180 -15.26 -6.41 -16.85
N LYS A 181 -15.51 -5.14 -17.14
CA LYS A 181 -14.87 -4.02 -16.45
C LYS A 181 -15.24 -3.89 -14.97
N ASP A 182 -16.42 -4.41 -14.58
CA ASP A 182 -16.91 -4.31 -13.20
C ASP A 182 -16.72 -5.61 -12.42
N LEU A 183 -16.72 -6.76 -13.10
CA LEU A 183 -16.68 -8.08 -12.47
C LEU A 183 -15.32 -8.78 -12.57
N GLY A 184 -14.40 -8.27 -13.40
CA GLY A 184 -13.09 -8.90 -13.61
C GLY A 184 -13.16 -10.27 -14.30
N VAL A 185 -14.24 -10.55 -15.07
CA VAL A 185 -14.44 -11.84 -15.73
C VAL A 185 -13.87 -11.80 -17.14
N LEU A 186 -12.89 -12.66 -17.41
CA LEU A 186 -12.32 -12.85 -18.74
C LEU A 186 -13.30 -13.58 -19.66
N ARG A 187 -13.31 -13.18 -20.94
CA ARG A 187 -14.06 -13.82 -22.01
C ARG A 187 -13.16 -14.01 -23.21
N TYR A 188 -13.01 -15.26 -23.64
CA TYR A 188 -12.28 -15.59 -24.85
C TYR A 188 -12.72 -16.94 -25.42
N LYS A 189 -13.24 -16.91 -26.64
CA LYS A 189 -13.68 -18.12 -27.36
C LYS A 189 -12.76 -18.48 -28.50
N GLY A 190 -11.70 -17.71 -28.72
CA GLY A 190 -10.88 -17.78 -29.91
C GLY A 190 -11.58 -17.15 -31.13
N THR A 191 -10.79 -16.82 -32.13
CA THR A 191 -11.29 -16.33 -33.41
C THR A 191 -10.95 -17.30 -34.54
N ARG A 192 -11.75 -17.29 -35.61
CA ARG A 192 -11.50 -18.15 -36.77
C ARG A 192 -10.19 -17.79 -37.47
N ASP A 193 -9.81 -16.52 -37.42
CA ASP A 193 -8.61 -15.96 -38.07
C ASP A 193 -7.45 -15.76 -37.08
N GLU A 194 -7.54 -16.31 -35.86
CA GLU A 194 -6.49 -16.24 -34.85
C GLU A 194 -5.16 -16.72 -35.43
N PRO A 195 -4.11 -15.88 -35.46
CA PRO A 195 -2.83 -16.28 -36.02
C PRO A 195 -2.10 -17.34 -35.20
N GLY A 196 -2.50 -17.52 -33.95
CA GLY A 196 -1.79 -18.35 -32.97
C GLY A 196 -0.54 -17.65 -32.44
N GLY A 197 0.11 -18.28 -31.46
CA GLY A 197 1.34 -17.78 -30.85
C GLY A 197 1.24 -17.53 -29.35
N ALA A 198 2.33 -17.01 -28.80
CA ALA A 198 2.42 -16.69 -27.38
C ALA A 198 1.98 -15.24 -27.10
N TYR A 199 1.11 -15.08 -26.14
CA TYR A 199 0.61 -13.78 -25.69
C TYR A 199 0.98 -13.57 -24.21
N LYS A 200 1.46 -12.38 -23.89
CA LYS A 200 1.66 -11.91 -22.51
C LYS A 200 0.56 -10.91 -22.19
N ILE A 201 -0.38 -11.33 -21.37
CA ILE A 201 -1.59 -10.58 -21.05
C ILE A 201 -1.45 -10.00 -19.65
N THR A 202 -1.75 -8.71 -19.50
CA THR A 202 -1.84 -8.05 -18.21
C THR A 202 -3.27 -7.58 -17.98
N VAL A 203 -3.88 -8.07 -16.90
CA VAL A 203 -5.11 -7.51 -16.35
C VAL A 203 -4.73 -6.38 -15.41
N LEU A 204 -5.35 -5.22 -15.58
CA LEU A 204 -5.21 -4.09 -14.69
C LEU A 204 -6.48 -3.92 -13.88
N ALA A 205 -6.36 -3.73 -12.58
CA ALA A 205 -7.41 -3.21 -11.71
C ALA A 205 -7.04 -1.77 -11.35
N GLU A 206 -7.98 -0.84 -11.50
CA GLU A 206 -7.78 0.60 -11.29
C GLU A 206 -8.90 1.14 -10.40
N ASP A 207 -8.51 1.94 -9.39
CA ASP A 207 -9.42 2.69 -8.53
C ASP A 207 -9.78 4.06 -9.15
N PRO A 208 -10.75 4.81 -8.57
CA PRO A 208 -11.15 6.13 -9.07
C PRO A 208 -10.06 7.20 -8.96
N ASP A 209 -9.09 7.04 -8.06
CA ASP A 209 -8.00 7.99 -7.82
C ASP A 209 -6.76 7.71 -8.68
N GLY A 210 -6.83 6.65 -9.51
CA GLY A 210 -5.79 6.29 -10.47
C GLY A 210 -4.72 5.35 -9.93
N GLY A 211 -4.90 4.79 -8.72
CA GLY A 211 -4.10 3.67 -8.21
C GLY A 211 -4.35 2.42 -9.05
N LYS A 212 -3.30 1.61 -9.28
CA LYS A 212 -3.35 0.47 -10.22
C LYS A 212 -2.63 -0.73 -9.68
N ALA A 213 -3.24 -1.90 -9.90
CA ALA A 213 -2.58 -3.19 -9.77
C ALA A 213 -2.55 -3.91 -11.11
N GLY A 214 -1.49 -4.67 -11.36
CA GLY A 214 -1.34 -5.48 -12.56
C GLY A 214 -1.20 -6.97 -12.23
N TRP A 215 -1.96 -7.81 -12.94
CA TRP A 215 -1.84 -9.25 -12.87
C TRP A 215 -1.50 -9.79 -14.25
N THR A 216 -0.31 -10.42 -14.41
CA THR A 216 0.22 -10.80 -15.72
C THR A 216 0.34 -12.31 -15.83
N PHE A 217 -0.11 -12.86 -16.98
CA PHE A 217 0.02 -14.27 -17.33
C PHE A 217 0.34 -14.43 -18.81
N GLY A 218 0.89 -15.61 -19.16
CA GLY A 218 1.19 -16.00 -20.52
C GLY A 218 0.22 -17.09 -20.99
N ILE A 219 -0.18 -17.03 -22.26
CA ILE A 219 -0.92 -18.10 -22.93
C ILE A 219 -0.29 -18.39 -24.27
N GLU A 220 -0.44 -19.64 -24.73
CA GLU A 220 -0.09 -20.04 -26.08
C GLU A 220 -1.35 -20.50 -26.81
N LEU A 221 -1.64 -19.84 -27.92
CA LEU A 221 -2.84 -20.13 -28.73
C LEU A 221 -2.44 -20.87 -29.99
N SER A 222 -3.24 -21.87 -30.33
CA SER A 222 -3.17 -22.52 -31.65
C SER A 222 -3.80 -21.65 -32.71
N PRO A 223 -3.28 -21.63 -33.95
CA PRO A 223 -3.91 -20.92 -35.05
C PRO A 223 -5.39 -21.32 -35.25
N GLY A 224 -6.23 -20.33 -35.44
CA GLY A 224 -7.64 -20.52 -35.80
C GLY A 224 -7.80 -21.28 -37.13
N SER A 225 -8.96 -21.85 -37.36
CA SER A 225 -9.20 -22.74 -38.53
C SER A 225 -8.91 -22.07 -39.88
N ALA A 226 -9.19 -20.78 -40.03
CA ALA A 226 -8.93 -20.05 -41.27
C ALA A 226 -7.45 -19.66 -41.40
N ALA A 227 -6.80 -19.26 -40.31
CA ALA A 227 -5.36 -18.95 -40.29
C ALA A 227 -4.52 -20.20 -40.59
N ALA A 228 -4.85 -21.33 -39.97
CA ALA A 228 -4.19 -22.61 -40.22
C ALA A 228 -4.35 -23.06 -41.69
N LYS A 229 -5.52 -22.81 -42.33
CA LYS A 229 -5.72 -23.08 -43.75
C LYS A 229 -4.86 -22.16 -44.62
N LYS A 230 -4.84 -20.86 -44.36
CA LYS A 230 -3.98 -19.90 -45.13
C LYS A 230 -2.49 -20.27 -45.03
N ALA A 231 -2.00 -20.70 -43.86
CA ALA A 231 -0.63 -21.13 -43.72
C ALA A 231 -0.29 -22.36 -44.54
N LYS A 232 -1.16 -23.39 -44.55
CA LYS A 232 -1.01 -24.60 -45.41
C LYS A 232 -1.04 -24.29 -46.90
N ASP A 233 -1.92 -23.41 -47.34
CA ASP A 233 -2.04 -23.00 -48.74
C ASP A 233 -0.81 -22.19 -49.19
N ALA A 234 -0.24 -21.36 -48.33
CA ALA A 234 1.00 -20.64 -48.59
C ALA A 234 2.22 -21.56 -48.73
N GLU A 235 2.32 -22.58 -47.88
CA GLU A 235 3.37 -23.62 -47.97
C GLU A 235 3.29 -24.42 -49.24
N LYS A 236 2.07 -24.82 -49.64
CA LYS A 236 1.82 -25.54 -50.89
C LYS A 236 2.21 -24.75 -52.15
N LYS A 237 2.12 -23.43 -52.15
CA LYS A 237 2.53 -22.55 -53.26
C LYS A 237 4.07 -22.35 -53.32
N ARG A 238 4.80 -22.67 -52.28
CA ARG A 238 6.29 -22.54 -52.22
C ARG A 238 7.02 -23.83 -52.62
N ARG A 239 6.28 -24.94 -52.72
CA ARG A 239 6.76 -26.22 -53.27
C ARG A 239 6.38 -26.35 -54.76
#